data_1c2b6481dee6450fa59880801d26ccc7
#
_entry.id   1c2b6481dee6450fa59880801d26ccc7
#
_cell.length_a   1.000
_cell.length_b   1.000
_cell.length_c   1.000
_cell.angle_alpha   90.00
_cell.angle_beta   90.00
_cell.angle_gamma   90.00
#
_symmetry.space_group_name_H-M   'P 1'
#
loop_
_entity.id
_entity.type
_entity.pdbx_description
1 polymer ?
#
loop_
_entity_poly.entity_id
_entity_poly.type
_entity_poly.pdbx_seq_one_letter_code
_entity_poly.pdbx_strand_id
1 'polypeptide(L)'
;MQDGRLSIERAQMEGKNKTYSLVTGNITWGMLWFAVPMILGNLLQQFYNIADTLIVGRFLGAEALAAVGSAYTLMIFLTSVLLGLCMGSGVVFSLQYGARDHEALKRSIFVSLVLIGVTTLLLNIAVFVWIDPILQLLQVPAEVYILMRDYLWIIFGGIGFTFLYNYYASLLRAVGNSVLPLVFLAVAVVLNIVLDLVFILSFGWGVRGAAWATVIAQAVSGIGLCFYSLYRFPDFRISRQNMQLKWATVKEIATYSSLTCAQQSVMNFGILMVQGLINSFGTAVMAGFAAAVKIDSFAYMPVQYFGNAFSTFIAQNFGAGKHERIRKGIRVAVRVTLIFCLIISVLVFVLARPLMLIFIPAHETEIISIGVEYLRIEGAFYCGIGWLFLLYGFYRAVRKPGMSVVLTVISLGVRVALAYTLAAIPGIGVWGIWWSIPIGWFLADIFGWCYYRMKQRKSLEW
;
A
#
# COMPACT_ATOMS: atom_id res chain seq x y z
N MET A 1 42.29 -21.94 -8.62
CA MET A 1 41.23 -22.95 -8.87
C MET A 1 39.99 -22.81 -7.97
N GLN A 2 40.08 -22.25 -6.77
CA GLN A 2 38.91 -22.00 -5.89
C GLN A 2 38.00 -20.87 -6.39
N ASP A 3 38.52 -19.78 -6.96
CA ASP A 3 37.74 -18.66 -7.49
C ASP A 3 36.88 -19.04 -8.70
N GLY A 4 37.34 -19.94 -9.56
CA GLY A 4 36.57 -20.41 -10.70
C GLY A 4 35.37 -21.30 -10.33
N ARG A 5 35.49 -22.11 -9.26
CA ARG A 5 34.36 -22.89 -8.74
C ARG A 5 33.29 -22.02 -8.09
N LEU A 6 33.68 -21.02 -7.31
CA LEU A 6 32.75 -20.06 -6.70
C LEU A 6 31.99 -19.20 -7.73
N SER A 7 32.62 -18.86 -8.85
CA SER A 7 31.97 -18.13 -9.94
C SER A 7 30.98 -19.01 -10.72
N ILE A 8 31.28 -20.28 -10.93
CA ILE A 8 30.39 -21.25 -11.60
C ILE A 8 29.23 -21.65 -10.69
N GLU A 9 29.44 -21.82 -9.39
CA GLU A 9 28.36 -22.06 -8.42
C GLU A 9 27.46 -20.85 -8.26
N ARG A 10 28.01 -19.63 -8.28
CA ARG A 10 27.21 -18.39 -8.32
C ARG A 10 26.38 -18.30 -9.60
N ALA A 11 26.96 -18.58 -10.77
CA ALA A 11 26.23 -18.57 -12.04
C ALA A 11 25.15 -19.67 -12.11
N GLN A 12 25.41 -20.85 -11.53
CA GLN A 12 24.42 -21.93 -11.44
C GLN A 12 23.33 -21.66 -10.40
N MET A 13 23.63 -20.96 -9.31
CA MET A 13 22.63 -20.50 -8.34
C MET A 13 21.77 -19.35 -8.88
N GLU A 14 22.35 -18.45 -9.68
CA GLU A 14 21.61 -17.42 -10.42
C GLU A 14 20.66 -18.03 -11.47
N GLY A 15 21.04 -19.13 -12.11
CA GLY A 15 20.22 -19.83 -13.11
C GLY A 15 19.04 -20.63 -12.54
N LYS A 16 19.06 -21.03 -11.27
CA LYS A 16 17.99 -21.78 -10.59
C LYS A 16 16.94 -20.89 -9.90
N ASN A 17 17.23 -19.65 -9.61
CA ASN A 17 16.25 -18.68 -9.14
C ASN A 17 15.76 -17.87 -10.34
N LYS A 18 14.53 -18.09 -10.78
CA LYS A 18 13.79 -17.19 -11.68
C LYS A 18 13.47 -15.85 -10.98
N THR A 19 14.48 -15.16 -10.49
CA THR A 19 14.39 -13.75 -10.16
C THR A 19 14.41 -13.02 -11.50
N TYR A 20 13.28 -12.53 -11.94
CA TYR A 20 13.20 -11.76 -13.19
C TYR A 20 14.02 -10.49 -13.00
N SER A 21 15.17 -10.42 -13.65
CA SER A 21 16.00 -9.21 -13.61
C SER A 21 15.25 -8.06 -14.26
N LEU A 22 14.84 -7.08 -13.45
CA LEU A 22 14.19 -5.86 -13.96
C LEU A 22 15.17 -4.99 -14.77
N VAL A 23 16.48 -5.23 -14.63
CA VAL A 23 17.56 -4.51 -15.29
C VAL A 23 17.93 -5.12 -16.66
N THR A 24 17.50 -6.34 -16.96
CA THR A 24 17.76 -7.08 -18.22
C THR A 24 16.46 -7.65 -18.78
N GLY A 25 16.51 -8.22 -19.99
CA GLY A 25 15.36 -8.92 -20.61
C GLY A 25 14.25 -8.00 -21.11
N ASN A 26 13.10 -8.59 -21.38
CA ASN A 26 11.92 -7.88 -21.92
C ASN A 26 11.28 -6.99 -20.84
N ILE A 27 11.09 -5.72 -21.18
CA ILE A 27 10.57 -4.70 -20.23
C ILE A 27 9.13 -4.98 -19.83
N THR A 28 8.26 -5.25 -20.81
CA THR A 28 6.84 -5.46 -20.58
C THR A 28 6.58 -6.67 -19.69
N TRP A 29 7.13 -7.82 -20.09
CA TRP A 29 6.98 -9.05 -19.32
C TRP A 29 7.64 -8.96 -17.94
N GLY A 30 8.82 -8.33 -17.85
CA GLY A 30 9.49 -8.12 -16.56
C GLY A 30 8.64 -7.32 -15.57
N MET A 31 8.04 -6.21 -16.01
CA MET A 31 7.15 -5.41 -15.16
C MET A 31 5.87 -6.14 -14.81
N LEU A 32 5.21 -6.81 -15.78
CA LEU A 32 3.96 -7.53 -15.53
C LEU A 32 4.16 -8.71 -14.57
N TRP A 33 5.16 -9.57 -14.82
CA TRP A 33 5.46 -10.69 -13.94
C TRP A 33 5.86 -10.27 -12.52
N PHE A 34 6.48 -9.11 -12.40
CA PHE A 34 6.80 -8.56 -11.08
C PHE A 34 5.58 -7.94 -10.40
N ALA A 35 4.67 -7.29 -11.15
CA ALA A 35 3.48 -6.65 -10.63
C ALA A 35 2.38 -7.66 -10.24
N VAL A 36 2.18 -8.73 -11.01
CA VAL A 36 1.10 -9.72 -10.77
C VAL A 36 1.13 -10.29 -9.35
N PRO A 37 2.26 -10.79 -8.80
CA PRO A 37 2.27 -11.27 -7.41
C PRO A 37 1.96 -10.16 -6.39
N MET A 38 2.32 -8.90 -6.66
CA MET A 38 1.99 -7.77 -5.78
C MET A 38 0.49 -7.48 -5.79
N ILE A 39 -0.14 -7.54 -6.95
CA ILE A 39 -1.59 -7.36 -7.11
C ILE A 39 -2.34 -8.51 -6.42
N LEU A 40 -1.93 -9.76 -6.68
CA LEU A 40 -2.51 -10.93 -6.03
C LEU A 40 -2.35 -10.91 -4.50
N GLY A 41 -1.20 -10.45 -4.02
CA GLY A 41 -0.97 -10.26 -2.58
C GLY A 41 -1.95 -9.26 -1.96
N ASN A 42 -2.22 -8.15 -2.65
CA ASN A 42 -3.20 -7.19 -2.17
C ASN A 42 -4.64 -7.75 -2.19
N LEU A 43 -5.03 -8.40 -3.29
CA LEU A 43 -6.34 -9.06 -3.35
C LEU A 43 -6.51 -10.08 -2.22
N LEU A 44 -5.49 -10.89 -1.99
CA LEU A 44 -5.47 -11.86 -0.89
C LEU A 44 -5.61 -11.18 0.46
N GLN A 45 -4.96 -10.03 0.68
CA GLN A 45 -5.11 -9.23 1.89
C GLN A 45 -6.56 -8.72 2.06
N GLN A 46 -7.24 -8.33 0.98
CA GLN A 46 -8.65 -7.92 1.05
C GLN A 46 -9.56 -9.09 1.37
N PHE A 47 -9.35 -10.25 0.76
CA PHE A 47 -10.09 -11.48 1.12
C PHE A 47 -9.89 -11.88 2.57
N TYR A 48 -8.68 -11.78 3.08
CA TYR A 48 -8.38 -11.99 4.49
C TYR A 48 -9.22 -11.07 5.40
N ASN A 49 -9.19 -9.76 5.14
CA ASN A 49 -9.96 -8.80 5.94
C ASN A 49 -11.48 -9.08 5.91
N ILE A 50 -12.00 -9.50 4.75
CA ILE A 50 -13.41 -9.90 4.62
C ILE A 50 -13.70 -11.17 5.42
N ALA A 51 -12.84 -12.18 5.33
CA ALA A 51 -13.01 -13.46 6.05
C ALA A 51 -13.01 -13.26 7.56
N ASP A 52 -12.02 -12.51 8.09
CA ASP A 52 -11.94 -12.15 9.51
C ASP A 52 -13.20 -11.43 9.98
N THR A 53 -13.64 -10.40 9.25
CA THR A 53 -14.88 -9.66 9.56
C THR A 53 -16.12 -10.55 9.54
N LEU A 54 -16.22 -11.47 8.58
CA LEU A 54 -17.34 -12.42 8.49
C LEU A 54 -17.35 -13.42 9.66
N ILE A 55 -16.19 -13.95 10.04
CA ILE A 55 -16.06 -14.89 11.16
C ILE A 55 -16.46 -14.19 12.46
N VAL A 56 -15.92 -13.02 12.73
CA VAL A 56 -16.25 -12.23 13.92
C VAL A 56 -17.74 -11.89 13.95
N GLY A 57 -18.29 -11.34 12.86
CA GLY A 57 -19.70 -10.95 12.80
C GLY A 57 -20.69 -12.12 12.97
N ARG A 58 -20.38 -13.27 12.36
CA ARG A 58 -21.25 -14.44 12.38
C ARG A 58 -21.25 -15.17 13.72
N PHE A 59 -20.09 -15.27 14.38
CA PHE A 59 -19.93 -16.11 15.56
C PHE A 59 -19.89 -15.32 16.88
N LEU A 60 -19.51 -14.04 16.85
CA LEU A 60 -19.41 -13.21 18.06
C LEU A 60 -20.49 -12.11 18.15
N GLY A 61 -21.24 -11.88 17.05
CA GLY A 61 -22.35 -10.94 17.01
C GLY A 61 -21.99 -9.50 16.67
N ALA A 62 -23.00 -8.62 16.74
CA ALA A 62 -22.90 -7.25 16.24
C ALA A 62 -21.94 -6.36 17.06
N GLU A 63 -21.88 -6.50 18.37
CA GLU A 63 -21.00 -5.71 19.25
C GLU A 63 -19.52 -6.00 18.95
N ALA A 64 -19.16 -7.29 18.83
CA ALA A 64 -17.81 -7.70 18.45
C ALA A 64 -17.42 -7.21 17.04
N LEU A 65 -18.36 -7.29 16.09
CA LEU A 65 -18.17 -6.78 14.74
C LEU A 65 -17.92 -5.26 14.73
N ALA A 66 -18.70 -4.51 15.53
CA ALA A 66 -18.54 -3.07 15.67
C ALA A 66 -17.18 -2.72 16.31
N ALA A 67 -16.76 -3.46 17.33
CA ALA A 67 -15.47 -3.28 18.00
C ALA A 67 -14.30 -3.51 17.04
N VAL A 68 -14.27 -4.65 16.32
CA VAL A 68 -13.20 -5.01 15.38
C VAL A 68 -13.21 -4.08 14.16
N GLY A 69 -14.39 -3.72 13.63
CA GLY A 69 -14.51 -2.79 12.52
C GLY A 69 -14.01 -1.39 12.84
N SER A 70 -14.30 -0.87 14.03
CA SER A 70 -13.78 0.42 14.49
C SER A 70 -12.27 0.37 14.76
N ALA A 71 -11.79 -0.71 15.37
CA ALA A 71 -10.37 -0.96 15.60
C ALA A 71 -9.58 -1.01 14.29
N TYR A 72 -10.16 -1.59 13.23
CA TYR A 72 -9.55 -1.69 11.91
C TYR A 72 -9.18 -0.33 11.31
N THR A 73 -10.01 0.69 11.48
CA THR A 73 -9.73 2.05 11.00
C THR A 73 -8.48 2.64 11.67
N LEU A 74 -8.34 2.47 12.99
CA LEU A 74 -7.15 2.90 13.73
C LEU A 74 -5.91 2.09 13.32
N MET A 75 -6.07 0.80 13.12
CA MET A 75 -4.98 -0.08 12.66
C MET A 75 -4.48 0.34 11.28
N ILE A 76 -5.35 0.62 10.31
CA ILE A 76 -4.96 1.08 8.97
C ILE A 76 -4.15 2.36 9.08
N PHE A 77 -4.59 3.33 9.86
CA PHE A 77 -3.87 4.59 10.02
C PHE A 77 -2.44 4.36 10.54
N LEU A 78 -2.28 3.59 11.61
CA LEU A 78 -0.97 3.34 12.22
C LEU A 78 -0.08 2.43 11.35
N THR A 79 -0.64 1.40 10.73
CA THR A 79 0.12 0.54 9.82
C THR A 79 0.52 1.23 8.52
N SER A 80 -0.24 2.24 8.07
CA SER A 80 0.13 3.04 6.89
C SER A 80 1.44 3.82 7.09
N VAL A 81 1.71 4.24 8.33
CA VAL A 81 3.00 4.85 8.69
C VAL A 81 4.15 3.85 8.45
N LEU A 82 4.02 2.64 8.99
CA LEU A 82 5.03 1.58 8.82
C LEU A 82 5.22 1.20 7.35
N LEU A 83 4.11 1.05 6.62
CA LEU A 83 4.14 0.77 5.18
C LEU A 83 4.88 1.87 4.41
N GLY A 84 4.58 3.13 4.70
CA GLY A 84 5.26 4.27 4.08
C GLY A 84 6.76 4.28 4.34
N LEU A 85 7.17 4.02 5.59
CA LEU A 85 8.57 3.92 5.97
C LEU A 85 9.29 2.76 5.26
N CYS A 86 8.69 1.58 5.21
CA CYS A 86 9.25 0.42 4.53
C CYS A 86 9.31 0.62 3.00
N MET A 87 8.29 1.22 2.40
CA MET A 87 8.27 1.53 0.96
C MET A 87 9.35 2.54 0.58
N GLY A 88 9.55 3.58 1.39
CA GLY A 88 10.59 4.57 1.15
C GLY A 88 11.99 3.97 1.19
N SER A 89 12.29 3.16 2.21
CA SER A 89 13.55 2.41 2.29
C SER A 89 13.71 1.45 1.12
N GLY A 90 12.64 0.78 0.68
CA GLY A 90 12.63 -0.13 -0.47
C GLY A 90 13.08 0.53 -1.77
N VAL A 91 12.80 1.83 -1.96
CA VAL A 91 13.30 2.57 -3.12
C VAL A 91 14.83 2.73 -3.04
N VAL A 92 15.37 3.08 -1.87
CA VAL A 92 16.84 3.20 -1.67
C VAL A 92 17.51 1.85 -1.93
N PHE A 93 16.95 0.76 -1.41
CA PHE A 93 17.46 -0.59 -1.67
C PHE A 93 17.45 -0.92 -3.17
N SER A 94 16.38 -0.54 -3.88
CA SER A 94 16.27 -0.77 -5.33
C SER A 94 17.34 0.00 -6.12
N LEU A 95 17.62 1.25 -5.73
CA LEU A 95 18.67 2.08 -6.32
C LEU A 95 20.05 1.46 -6.14
N GLN A 96 20.38 1.04 -4.91
CA GLN A 96 21.68 0.48 -4.56
C GLN A 96 21.87 -0.91 -5.17
N TYR A 97 20.81 -1.74 -5.18
CA TYR A 97 20.83 -3.04 -5.85
C TYR A 97 21.03 -2.90 -7.36
N GLY A 98 20.35 -1.95 -8.00
CA GLY A 98 20.55 -1.63 -9.41
C GLY A 98 21.97 -1.15 -9.72
N ALA A 99 22.57 -0.35 -8.85
CA ALA A 99 23.96 0.10 -8.94
C ALA A 99 24.98 -1.01 -8.64
N ARG A 100 24.55 -2.19 -8.19
CA ARG A 100 25.42 -3.29 -7.71
C ARG A 100 26.32 -2.89 -6.53
N ASP A 101 25.91 -1.89 -5.76
CA ASP A 101 26.63 -1.47 -4.55
C ASP A 101 26.10 -2.26 -3.35
N HIS A 102 26.60 -3.51 -3.21
CA HIS A 102 26.19 -4.43 -2.15
C HIS A 102 26.55 -3.90 -0.75
N GLU A 103 27.66 -3.15 -0.63
CA GLU A 103 28.08 -2.58 0.65
C GLU A 103 27.20 -1.42 1.08
N ALA A 104 26.79 -0.54 0.16
CA ALA A 104 25.81 0.49 0.47
C ALA A 104 24.44 -0.15 0.82
N LEU A 105 24.03 -1.18 0.08
CA LEU A 105 22.80 -1.92 0.35
C LEU A 105 22.78 -2.50 1.77
N LYS A 106 23.84 -3.22 2.19
CA LYS A 106 23.93 -3.79 3.55
C LYS A 106 23.89 -2.72 4.63
N ARG A 107 24.58 -1.59 4.43
CA ARG A 107 24.52 -0.44 5.37
C ARG A 107 23.11 0.14 5.45
N SER A 108 22.44 0.31 4.30
CA SER A 108 21.08 0.84 4.24
C SER A 108 20.07 -0.13 4.89
N ILE A 109 20.25 -1.45 4.73
CA ILE A 109 19.46 -2.45 5.43
C ILE A 109 19.62 -2.29 6.96
N PHE A 110 20.84 -2.15 7.47
CA PHE A 110 21.07 -1.95 8.89
C PHE A 110 20.43 -0.66 9.39
N VAL A 111 20.73 0.47 8.73
CA VAL A 111 20.23 1.80 9.12
C VAL A 111 18.71 1.84 9.11
N SER A 112 18.08 1.32 8.08
CA SER A 112 16.61 1.31 7.96
C SER A 112 15.96 0.38 8.99
N LEU A 113 16.56 -0.79 9.25
CA LEU A 113 16.06 -1.70 10.28
C LEU A 113 16.06 -1.03 11.66
N VAL A 114 17.13 -0.31 12.01
CA VAL A 114 17.22 0.45 13.25
C VAL A 114 16.22 1.60 13.27
N LEU A 115 16.19 2.44 12.24
CA LEU A 115 15.30 3.62 12.20
C LEU A 115 13.82 3.21 12.24
N ILE A 116 13.39 2.28 11.40
CA ILE A 116 12.00 1.86 11.34
C ILE A 116 11.63 1.03 12.56
N GLY A 117 12.56 0.19 13.05
CA GLY A 117 12.38 -0.59 14.27
C GLY A 117 12.19 0.31 15.51
N VAL A 118 13.04 1.34 15.67
CA VAL A 118 12.87 2.34 16.75
C VAL A 118 11.55 3.11 16.59
N THR A 119 11.21 3.54 15.38
CA THR A 119 9.93 4.21 15.11
C THR A 119 8.74 3.31 15.44
N THR A 120 8.81 2.03 15.07
CA THR A 120 7.78 1.04 15.41
C THR A 120 7.63 0.87 16.91
N LEU A 121 8.75 0.79 17.65
CA LEU A 121 8.75 0.68 19.10
C LEU A 121 8.15 1.93 19.76
N LEU A 122 8.53 3.13 19.29
CA LEU A 122 7.98 4.39 19.80
C LEU A 122 6.48 4.52 19.54
N LEU A 123 6.02 4.16 18.33
CA LEU A 123 4.59 4.12 18.01
C LEU A 123 3.84 3.12 18.89
N ASN A 124 4.43 1.95 19.12
CA ASN A 124 3.86 0.93 19.98
C ASN A 124 3.69 1.45 21.42
N ILE A 125 4.76 2.00 22.00
CA ILE A 125 4.72 2.61 23.34
C ILE A 125 3.67 3.72 23.39
N ALA A 126 3.63 4.60 22.38
CA ALA A 126 2.66 5.69 22.32
C ALA A 126 1.22 5.16 22.32
N VAL A 127 0.93 4.12 21.53
CA VAL A 127 -0.41 3.51 21.51
C VAL A 127 -0.75 2.90 22.87
N PHE A 128 0.16 2.16 23.49
CA PHE A 128 -0.10 1.55 24.81
C PHE A 128 -0.35 2.60 25.91
N VAL A 129 0.39 3.72 25.89
CA VAL A 129 0.24 4.80 26.87
C VAL A 129 -1.06 5.58 26.65
N TRP A 130 -1.43 5.81 25.39
CA TRP A 130 -2.56 6.68 25.03
C TRP A 130 -3.77 5.95 24.49
N ILE A 131 -3.87 4.63 24.63
CA ILE A 131 -4.99 3.86 24.07
C ILE A 131 -6.34 4.34 24.62
N ASP A 132 -6.45 4.54 25.93
CA ASP A 132 -7.70 4.99 26.54
C ASP A 132 -8.08 6.43 26.14
N PRO A 133 -7.18 7.43 26.16
CA PRO A 133 -7.42 8.74 25.55
C PRO A 133 -7.81 8.69 24.06
N ILE A 134 -7.18 7.81 23.26
CA ILE A 134 -7.53 7.66 21.84
C ILE A 134 -8.95 7.13 21.67
N LEU A 135 -9.34 6.11 22.42
CA LEU A 135 -10.68 5.53 22.39
C LEU A 135 -11.76 6.55 22.83
N GLN A 136 -11.45 7.36 23.84
CA GLN A 136 -12.32 8.47 24.27
C GLN A 136 -12.46 9.54 23.20
N LEU A 137 -11.35 9.95 22.57
CA LEU A 137 -11.35 10.92 21.46
C LEU A 137 -12.19 10.41 20.27
N LEU A 138 -12.14 9.12 20.00
CA LEU A 138 -12.95 8.47 18.96
C LEU A 138 -14.41 8.26 19.37
N GLN A 139 -14.80 8.66 20.59
CA GLN A 139 -16.16 8.54 21.14
C GLN A 139 -16.70 7.10 21.03
N VAL A 140 -15.85 6.12 21.35
CA VAL A 140 -16.22 4.71 21.30
C VAL A 140 -17.31 4.43 22.33
N PRO A 141 -18.47 3.83 21.93
CA PRO A 141 -19.55 3.51 22.86
C PRO A 141 -19.10 2.57 23.97
N ALA A 142 -19.65 2.75 25.19
CA ALA A 142 -19.26 1.97 26.37
C ALA A 142 -19.43 0.46 26.18
N GLU A 143 -20.43 0.04 25.39
CA GLU A 143 -20.77 -1.36 25.11
C GLU A 143 -19.64 -2.09 24.37
N VAL A 144 -18.96 -1.41 23.44
CA VAL A 144 -17.86 -1.98 22.61
C VAL A 144 -16.47 -1.59 23.09
N TYR A 145 -16.36 -0.69 24.08
CA TYR A 145 -15.10 -0.10 24.54
C TYR A 145 -14.11 -1.18 25.00
N ILE A 146 -14.54 -2.06 25.89
CA ILE A 146 -13.67 -3.12 26.44
C ILE A 146 -13.23 -4.09 25.34
N LEU A 147 -14.15 -4.49 24.45
CA LEU A 147 -13.86 -5.41 23.35
C LEU A 147 -12.81 -4.78 22.38
N MET A 148 -13.01 -3.51 22.03
CA MET A 148 -12.10 -2.79 21.14
C MET A 148 -10.72 -2.58 21.79
N ARG A 149 -10.68 -2.23 23.08
CA ARG A 149 -9.46 -2.05 23.84
C ARG A 149 -8.65 -3.34 23.92
N ASP A 150 -9.28 -4.46 24.28
CA ASP A 150 -8.63 -5.76 24.37
C ASP A 150 -8.09 -6.24 23.03
N TYR A 151 -8.86 -6.03 21.96
CA TYR A 151 -8.44 -6.35 20.60
C TYR A 151 -7.19 -5.55 20.21
N LEU A 152 -7.21 -4.23 20.39
CA LEU A 152 -6.10 -3.34 20.05
C LEU A 152 -4.84 -3.63 20.88
N TRP A 153 -4.98 -3.95 22.18
CA TRP A 153 -3.86 -4.34 23.03
C TRP A 153 -3.10 -5.54 22.47
N ILE A 154 -3.80 -6.56 22.05
CA ILE A 154 -3.20 -7.78 21.49
C ILE A 154 -2.57 -7.46 20.13
N ILE A 155 -3.30 -6.79 19.24
CA ILE A 155 -2.82 -6.45 17.89
C ILE A 155 -1.55 -5.59 17.94
N PHE A 156 -1.55 -4.54 18.76
CA PHE A 156 -0.38 -3.67 18.90
C PHE A 156 0.78 -4.35 19.62
N GLY A 157 0.51 -5.30 20.52
CA GLY A 157 1.53 -6.20 21.04
C GLY A 157 2.27 -6.99 19.94
N GLY A 158 1.57 -7.29 18.85
CA GLY A 158 2.10 -7.97 17.66
C GLY A 158 2.65 -7.07 16.54
N ILE A 159 2.61 -5.75 16.65
CA ILE A 159 2.97 -4.83 15.56
C ILE A 159 4.41 -5.02 15.03
N GLY A 160 5.31 -5.51 15.90
CA GLY A 160 6.68 -5.83 15.50
C GLY A 160 6.75 -6.92 14.43
N PHE A 161 5.83 -7.89 14.44
CA PHE A 161 5.75 -8.92 13.41
C PHE A 161 5.22 -8.37 12.08
N THR A 162 4.24 -7.46 12.15
CA THR A 162 3.74 -6.73 10.98
C THR A 162 4.83 -5.87 10.36
N PHE A 163 5.63 -5.17 11.19
CA PHE A 163 6.83 -4.46 10.73
C PHE A 163 7.80 -5.41 10.03
N LEU A 164 8.14 -6.53 10.66
CA LEU A 164 9.12 -7.50 10.16
C LEU A 164 8.70 -8.02 8.77
N TYR A 165 7.42 -8.43 8.63
CA TYR A 165 6.87 -8.86 7.35
C TYR A 165 6.99 -7.77 6.27
N ASN A 166 6.49 -6.56 6.54
CA ASN A 166 6.49 -5.47 5.56
C ASN A 166 7.91 -5.01 5.18
N TYR A 167 8.82 -5.03 6.15
CA TYR A 167 10.22 -4.69 5.93
C TYR A 167 10.91 -5.67 4.97
N TYR A 168 10.87 -6.97 5.27
CA TYR A 168 11.48 -7.99 4.40
C TYR A 168 10.74 -8.15 3.07
N ALA A 169 9.43 -7.94 3.04
CA ALA A 169 8.67 -7.88 1.79
C ALA A 169 9.13 -6.70 0.90
N SER A 170 9.39 -5.53 1.48
CA SER A 170 9.92 -4.38 0.74
C SER A 170 11.35 -4.62 0.26
N LEU A 171 12.19 -5.25 1.07
CA LEU A 171 13.55 -5.63 0.71
C LEU A 171 13.59 -6.65 -0.44
N LEU A 172 12.76 -7.70 -0.38
CA LEU A 172 12.64 -8.69 -1.45
C LEU A 172 12.12 -8.08 -2.76
N ARG A 173 11.12 -7.21 -2.67
CA ARG A 173 10.65 -6.46 -3.86
C ARG A 173 11.75 -5.59 -4.44
N ALA A 174 12.57 -4.96 -3.60
CA ALA A 174 13.66 -4.11 -4.05
C ALA A 174 14.71 -4.86 -4.89
N VAL A 175 14.91 -6.16 -4.65
CA VAL A 175 15.79 -7.03 -5.44
C VAL A 175 15.07 -7.78 -6.58
N GLY A 176 13.80 -7.45 -6.83
CA GLY A 176 13.02 -8.02 -7.95
C GLY A 176 12.26 -9.30 -7.61
N ASN A 177 12.11 -9.65 -6.33
CA ASN A 177 11.34 -10.84 -5.92
C ASN A 177 10.02 -10.41 -5.24
N SER A 178 8.91 -10.51 -5.98
CA SER A 178 7.57 -10.24 -5.47
C SER A 178 6.79 -11.51 -5.10
N VAL A 179 7.28 -12.69 -5.50
CA VAL A 179 6.59 -13.97 -5.29
C VAL A 179 6.72 -14.44 -3.84
N LEU A 180 7.91 -14.33 -3.24
CA LEU A 180 8.12 -14.78 -1.86
C LEU A 180 7.22 -14.06 -0.84
N PRO A 181 7.10 -12.72 -0.86
CA PRO A 181 6.13 -12.05 0.01
C PRO A 181 4.70 -12.54 -0.17
N LEU A 182 4.27 -12.84 -1.42
CA LEU A 182 2.94 -13.39 -1.68
C LEU A 182 2.76 -14.77 -1.05
N VAL A 183 3.74 -15.66 -1.18
CA VAL A 183 3.68 -17.03 -0.61
C VAL A 183 3.54 -16.97 0.91
N PHE A 184 4.38 -16.18 1.59
CA PHE A 184 4.29 -16.05 3.05
C PHE A 184 3.00 -15.36 3.50
N LEU A 185 2.46 -14.42 2.72
CA LEU A 185 1.15 -13.85 2.98
C LEU A 185 0.03 -14.89 2.83
N ALA A 186 0.10 -15.73 1.80
CA ALA A 186 -0.90 -16.80 1.60
C ALA A 186 -0.90 -17.77 2.78
N VAL A 187 0.27 -18.16 3.27
CA VAL A 187 0.39 -18.99 4.48
C VAL A 187 -0.21 -18.29 5.70
N ALA A 188 0.07 -16.99 5.87
CA ALA A 188 -0.50 -16.22 6.99
C ALA A 188 -2.03 -16.14 6.92
N VAL A 189 -2.61 -15.92 5.73
CA VAL A 189 -4.06 -15.85 5.54
C VAL A 189 -4.74 -17.17 5.90
N VAL A 190 -4.22 -18.27 5.38
CA VAL A 190 -4.78 -19.61 5.69
C VAL A 190 -4.66 -19.91 7.19
N LEU A 191 -3.49 -19.66 7.76
CA LEU A 191 -3.24 -19.88 9.19
C LEU A 191 -4.17 -19.03 10.07
N ASN A 192 -4.34 -17.75 9.71
CA ASN A 192 -5.24 -16.86 10.46
C ASN A 192 -6.68 -17.36 10.45
N ILE A 193 -7.25 -17.70 9.26
CA ILE A 193 -8.62 -18.20 9.16
C ILE A 193 -8.81 -19.48 10.02
N VAL A 194 -7.84 -20.39 9.97
CA VAL A 194 -7.89 -21.61 10.79
C VAL A 194 -7.84 -21.29 12.28
N LEU A 195 -6.93 -20.41 12.70
CA LEU A 195 -6.79 -20.01 14.10
C LEU A 195 -7.99 -19.21 14.60
N ASP A 196 -8.60 -18.34 13.77
CA ASP A 196 -9.84 -17.64 14.11
C ASP A 196 -10.94 -18.63 14.46
N LEU A 197 -11.16 -19.62 13.61
CA LEU A 197 -12.17 -20.66 13.87
C LEU A 197 -11.85 -21.47 15.13
N VAL A 198 -10.61 -21.87 15.34
CA VAL A 198 -10.19 -22.63 16.52
C VAL A 198 -10.33 -21.79 17.80
N PHE A 199 -9.84 -20.56 17.82
CA PHE A 199 -9.84 -19.75 19.03
C PHE A 199 -11.23 -19.23 19.39
N ILE A 200 -12.05 -18.92 18.37
CA ILE A 200 -13.42 -18.45 18.59
C ILE A 200 -14.36 -19.61 18.92
N LEU A 201 -14.35 -20.70 18.11
CA LEU A 201 -15.34 -21.77 18.25
C LEU A 201 -14.94 -22.82 19.27
N SER A 202 -13.66 -23.25 19.28
CA SER A 202 -13.23 -24.34 20.16
C SER A 202 -12.81 -23.85 21.54
N PHE A 203 -12.10 -22.70 21.60
CA PHE A 203 -11.61 -22.18 22.87
C PHE A 203 -12.52 -21.10 23.49
N GLY A 204 -13.43 -20.52 22.73
CA GLY A 204 -14.36 -19.51 23.23
C GLY A 204 -13.70 -18.18 23.62
N TRP A 205 -12.53 -17.85 23.02
CA TRP A 205 -11.77 -16.64 23.40
C TRP A 205 -12.38 -15.34 22.87
N GLY A 206 -13.46 -15.42 22.09
CA GLY A 206 -14.16 -14.25 21.55
C GLY A 206 -13.26 -13.34 20.72
N VAL A 207 -13.38 -12.03 20.88
CA VAL A 207 -12.61 -11.01 20.13
C VAL A 207 -11.10 -11.10 20.39
N ARG A 208 -10.70 -11.51 21.60
CA ARG A 208 -9.28 -11.75 21.91
C ARG A 208 -8.72 -12.91 21.08
N GLY A 209 -9.54 -13.92 20.78
CA GLY A 209 -9.16 -15.04 19.92
C GLY A 209 -8.81 -14.57 18.50
N ALA A 210 -9.66 -13.74 17.90
CA ALA A 210 -9.38 -13.15 16.58
C ALA A 210 -8.09 -12.30 16.59
N ALA A 211 -7.87 -11.50 17.63
CA ALA A 211 -6.65 -10.72 17.76
C ALA A 211 -5.40 -11.61 17.85
N TRP A 212 -5.41 -12.67 18.66
CA TRP A 212 -4.29 -13.60 18.76
C TRP A 212 -4.05 -14.38 17.46
N ALA A 213 -5.10 -14.80 16.76
CA ALA A 213 -4.99 -15.47 15.47
C ALA A 213 -4.25 -14.58 14.46
N THR A 214 -4.61 -13.29 14.41
CA THR A 214 -3.94 -12.29 13.56
C THR A 214 -2.45 -12.13 13.93
N VAL A 215 -2.15 -11.97 15.22
CA VAL A 215 -0.76 -11.78 15.68
C VAL A 215 0.09 -13.02 15.39
N ILE A 216 -0.42 -14.24 15.64
CA ILE A 216 0.31 -15.47 15.36
C ILE A 216 0.54 -15.65 13.86
N ALA A 217 -0.46 -15.38 13.03
CA ALA A 217 -0.31 -15.44 11.57
C ALA A 217 0.74 -14.44 11.05
N GLN A 218 0.74 -13.21 11.57
CA GLN A 218 1.75 -12.19 11.27
C GLN A 218 3.15 -12.59 11.79
N ALA A 219 3.23 -13.22 12.98
CA ALA A 219 4.50 -13.71 13.51
C ALA A 219 5.09 -14.80 12.63
N VAL A 220 4.30 -15.79 12.24
CA VAL A 220 4.76 -16.88 11.36
C VAL A 220 5.23 -16.33 10.01
N SER A 221 4.47 -15.43 9.38
CA SER A 221 4.86 -14.86 8.10
C SER A 221 6.05 -13.90 8.21
N GLY A 222 6.09 -13.03 9.23
CA GLY A 222 7.17 -12.05 9.40
C GLY A 222 8.48 -12.72 9.78
N ILE A 223 8.48 -13.59 10.77
CA ILE A 223 9.65 -14.37 11.20
C ILE A 223 10.10 -15.32 10.08
N GLY A 224 9.16 -16.04 9.46
CA GLY A 224 9.45 -16.95 8.37
C GLY A 224 10.09 -16.25 7.18
N LEU A 225 9.52 -15.11 6.76
CA LEU A 225 10.07 -14.32 5.66
C LEU A 225 11.46 -13.75 5.99
N CYS A 226 11.68 -13.30 7.23
CA CYS A 226 12.97 -12.85 7.73
C CYS A 226 14.02 -13.95 7.63
N PHE A 227 13.78 -15.11 8.26
CA PHE A 227 14.72 -16.22 8.26
C PHE A 227 15.01 -16.74 6.85
N TYR A 228 13.97 -16.92 6.03
CA TYR A 228 14.13 -17.35 4.65
C TYR A 228 14.96 -16.36 3.84
N SER A 229 14.70 -15.05 4.00
CA SER A 229 15.43 -13.99 3.30
C SER A 229 16.91 -13.98 3.68
N LEU A 230 17.23 -14.08 4.97
CA LEU A 230 18.60 -14.11 5.46
C LEU A 230 19.33 -15.40 5.06
N TYR A 231 18.60 -16.53 4.98
CA TYR A 231 19.18 -17.81 4.55
C TYR A 231 19.48 -17.80 3.04
N ARG A 232 18.55 -17.33 2.22
CA ARG A 232 18.59 -17.46 0.75
C ARG A 232 19.34 -16.34 0.06
N PHE A 233 19.39 -15.14 0.64
CA PHE A 233 20.02 -13.96 0.05
C PHE A 233 21.22 -13.50 0.89
N PRO A 234 22.47 -13.90 0.52
CA PRO A 234 23.67 -13.50 1.27
C PRO A 234 23.85 -11.98 1.36
N ASP A 235 23.36 -11.22 0.36
CA ASP A 235 23.45 -9.76 0.33
C ASP A 235 22.61 -9.10 1.45
N PHE A 236 21.68 -9.82 2.07
CA PHE A 236 20.90 -9.31 3.20
C PHE A 236 21.57 -9.56 4.56
N ARG A 237 22.63 -10.39 4.59
CA ARG A 237 23.37 -10.66 5.81
C ARG A 237 24.27 -9.49 6.15
N ILE A 238 23.98 -8.84 7.27
CA ILE A 238 24.72 -7.70 7.78
C ILE A 238 25.96 -8.20 8.51
N SER A 239 27.14 -7.75 8.11
CA SER A 239 28.38 -7.97 8.84
C SER A 239 28.63 -6.88 9.86
N ARG A 240 29.51 -7.09 10.86
CA ARG A 240 29.87 -6.05 11.85
C ARG A 240 30.40 -4.77 11.18
N GLN A 241 31.07 -4.90 10.05
CA GLN A 241 31.61 -3.75 9.29
C GLN A 241 30.51 -2.88 8.68
N ASN A 242 29.32 -3.46 8.40
CA ASN A 242 28.17 -2.73 7.84
C ASN A 242 27.30 -2.09 8.91
N MET A 243 27.49 -2.44 10.19
CA MET A 243 26.73 -1.88 11.33
C MET A 243 27.23 -0.47 11.71
N GLN A 244 27.21 0.44 10.74
CA GLN A 244 27.65 1.81 10.93
C GLN A 244 26.51 2.78 10.63
N LEU A 245 26.18 3.64 11.57
CA LEU A 245 25.22 4.73 11.41
C LEU A 245 25.89 5.94 10.74
N LYS A 246 26.28 5.80 9.46
CA LYS A 246 26.82 6.94 8.70
C LYS A 246 25.73 7.96 8.46
N TRP A 247 25.96 9.21 8.85
CA TRP A 247 24.96 10.29 8.74
C TRP A 247 24.38 10.45 7.34
N ALA A 248 25.19 10.29 6.29
CA ALA A 248 24.71 10.35 4.91
C ALA A 248 23.66 9.27 4.61
N THR A 249 23.89 8.02 5.04
CA THR A 249 22.94 6.90 4.87
C THR A 249 21.70 7.11 5.74
N VAL A 250 21.87 7.58 6.99
CA VAL A 250 20.74 7.90 7.88
C VAL A 250 19.85 8.97 7.24
N LYS A 251 20.46 10.06 6.75
CA LYS A 251 19.75 11.15 6.08
C LYS A 251 19.01 10.66 4.82
N GLU A 252 19.65 9.85 3.99
CA GLU A 252 19.04 9.30 2.79
C GLU A 252 17.81 8.44 3.14
N ILE A 253 17.97 7.42 3.99
CA ILE A 253 16.88 6.54 4.43
C ILE A 253 15.77 7.35 5.11
N ALA A 254 16.09 8.23 6.04
CA ALA A 254 15.10 9.05 6.75
C ALA A 254 14.31 9.93 5.78
N THR A 255 14.98 10.55 4.78
CA THR A 255 14.32 11.40 3.79
C THR A 255 13.33 10.61 2.94
N TYR A 256 13.75 9.47 2.37
CA TYR A 256 12.87 8.66 1.55
C TYR A 256 11.71 8.05 2.36
N SER A 257 12.01 7.54 3.53
CA SER A 257 11.01 6.92 4.41
C SER A 257 10.01 7.93 4.92
N SER A 258 10.45 9.09 5.44
CA SER A 258 9.56 10.12 5.99
C SER A 258 8.69 10.76 4.91
N LEU A 259 9.23 11.06 3.72
CA LEU A 259 8.45 11.62 2.63
C LEU A 259 7.43 10.63 2.06
N THR A 260 7.78 9.34 1.97
CA THR A 260 6.82 8.32 1.54
C THR A 260 5.73 8.09 2.60
N CYS A 261 6.11 8.10 3.87
CA CYS A 261 5.17 8.06 4.99
C CYS A 261 4.22 9.27 4.98
N ALA A 262 4.77 10.48 4.82
CA ALA A 262 3.97 11.70 4.71
C ALA A 262 2.99 11.63 3.53
N GLN A 263 3.43 11.14 2.37
CA GLN A 263 2.57 10.92 1.21
C GLN A 263 1.38 10.01 1.54
N GLN A 264 1.63 8.86 2.18
CA GLN A 264 0.59 7.90 2.56
C GLN A 264 -0.37 8.49 3.62
N SER A 265 0.17 9.22 4.59
CA SER A 265 -0.63 9.88 5.63
C SER A 265 -1.53 10.98 5.06
N VAL A 266 -1.00 11.84 4.19
CA VAL A 266 -1.79 12.88 3.50
C VAL A 266 -2.89 12.25 2.66
N MET A 267 -2.59 11.14 1.96
CA MET A 267 -3.58 10.43 1.16
C MET A 267 -4.76 9.93 2.03
N ASN A 268 -4.47 9.27 3.15
CA ASN A 268 -5.51 8.78 4.05
C ASN A 268 -6.30 9.92 4.70
N PHE A 269 -5.63 10.99 5.12
CA PHE A 269 -6.29 12.15 5.71
C PHE A 269 -7.24 12.85 4.74
N GLY A 270 -6.82 13.04 3.48
CA GLY A 270 -7.67 13.64 2.45
C GLY A 270 -8.93 12.81 2.15
N ILE A 271 -8.83 11.48 2.17
CA ILE A 271 -9.98 10.58 2.04
C ILE A 271 -10.94 10.77 3.20
N LEU A 272 -10.44 10.84 4.44
CA LEU A 272 -11.25 11.04 5.64
C LEU A 272 -11.99 12.39 5.63
N MET A 273 -11.36 13.48 5.16
CA MET A 273 -12.01 14.78 5.04
C MET A 273 -13.21 14.75 4.09
N VAL A 274 -13.05 14.11 2.93
CA VAL A 274 -14.15 13.96 1.96
C VAL A 274 -15.25 13.06 2.52
N GLN A 275 -14.89 12.00 3.25
CA GLN A 275 -15.87 11.14 3.93
C GLN A 275 -16.72 11.94 4.94
N GLY A 276 -16.09 12.83 5.71
CA GLY A 276 -16.80 13.71 6.64
C GLY A 276 -17.84 14.60 5.94
N LEU A 277 -17.50 15.16 4.78
CA LEU A 277 -18.44 15.96 3.97
C LEU A 277 -19.58 15.08 3.42
N ILE A 278 -19.30 13.88 2.92
CA ILE A 278 -20.31 12.95 2.42
C ILE A 278 -21.34 12.60 3.50
N ASN A 279 -20.88 12.41 4.72
CA ASN A 279 -21.74 12.09 5.86
C ASN A 279 -22.79 13.19 6.15
N SER A 280 -22.51 14.46 5.79
CA SER A 280 -23.45 15.55 5.96
C SER A 280 -24.63 15.54 4.98
N PHE A 281 -24.56 14.73 3.90
CA PHE A 281 -25.62 14.61 2.90
C PHE A 281 -26.68 13.54 3.22
N GLY A 282 -26.56 12.89 4.38
CA GLY A 282 -27.55 11.92 4.86
C GLY A 282 -27.22 10.48 4.57
N THR A 283 -28.04 9.59 5.15
CA THR A 283 -27.76 8.15 5.21
C THR A 283 -27.78 7.45 3.85
N ALA A 284 -28.62 7.89 2.92
CA ALA A 284 -28.68 7.33 1.57
C ALA A 284 -27.38 7.57 0.79
N VAL A 285 -26.83 8.81 0.87
CA VAL A 285 -25.56 9.17 0.22
C VAL A 285 -24.40 8.42 0.87
N MET A 286 -24.38 8.32 2.20
CA MET A 286 -23.38 7.54 2.94
C MET A 286 -23.35 6.07 2.51
N ALA A 287 -24.52 5.44 2.45
CA ALA A 287 -24.64 4.03 2.08
C ALA A 287 -24.26 3.78 0.63
N GLY A 288 -24.73 4.63 -0.30
CA GLY A 288 -24.37 4.55 -1.72
C GLY A 288 -22.88 4.72 -1.95
N PHE A 289 -22.26 5.71 -1.32
CA PHE A 289 -20.83 5.95 -1.39
C PHE A 289 -20.01 4.79 -0.77
N ALA A 290 -20.40 4.30 0.41
CA ALA A 290 -19.70 3.22 1.09
C ALA A 290 -19.65 1.92 0.25
N ALA A 291 -20.75 1.59 -0.44
CA ALA A 291 -20.79 0.47 -1.37
C ALA A 291 -19.94 0.74 -2.63
N ALA A 292 -20.09 1.93 -3.21
CA ALA A 292 -19.38 2.31 -4.42
C ALA A 292 -17.86 2.38 -4.24
N VAL A 293 -17.35 2.92 -3.13
CA VAL A 293 -15.91 2.97 -2.82
C VAL A 293 -15.29 1.58 -2.67
N LYS A 294 -16.03 0.59 -2.17
CA LYS A 294 -15.53 -0.79 -2.13
C LYS A 294 -15.30 -1.34 -3.54
N ILE A 295 -16.28 -1.13 -4.43
CA ILE A 295 -16.16 -1.53 -5.84
C ILE A 295 -14.99 -0.81 -6.51
N ASP A 296 -14.93 0.50 -6.33
CA ASP A 296 -13.88 1.37 -6.85
C ASP A 296 -12.48 0.95 -6.39
N SER A 297 -12.32 0.62 -5.11
CA SER A 297 -11.06 0.12 -4.56
C SER A 297 -10.56 -1.12 -5.30
N PHE A 298 -11.42 -2.09 -5.61
CA PHE A 298 -11.04 -3.27 -6.39
C PHE A 298 -10.66 -2.90 -7.83
N ALA A 299 -11.27 -1.87 -8.40
CA ALA A 299 -11.00 -1.44 -9.76
C ALA A 299 -9.62 -0.77 -9.91
N TYR A 300 -9.23 0.14 -9.02
CA TYR A 300 -7.97 0.89 -9.15
C TYR A 300 -6.77 0.26 -8.42
N MET A 301 -6.96 -0.61 -7.43
CA MET A 301 -5.86 -1.24 -6.70
C MET A 301 -4.82 -1.93 -7.59
N PRO A 302 -5.18 -2.67 -8.65
CA PRO A 302 -4.19 -3.26 -9.54
C PRO A 302 -3.25 -2.23 -10.15
N VAL A 303 -3.76 -1.06 -10.50
CA VAL A 303 -2.95 0.04 -11.08
C VAL A 303 -2.03 0.66 -10.05
N GLN A 304 -2.48 0.81 -8.80
CA GLN A 304 -1.65 1.28 -7.69
C GLN A 304 -0.45 0.36 -7.46
N TYR A 305 -0.66 -0.95 -7.42
CA TYR A 305 0.41 -1.93 -7.24
C TYR A 305 1.31 -2.03 -8.47
N PHE A 306 0.75 -1.86 -9.67
CA PHE A 306 1.55 -1.72 -10.89
C PHE A 306 2.45 -0.46 -10.83
N GLY A 307 1.96 0.66 -10.31
CA GLY A 307 2.75 1.87 -10.05
C GLY A 307 3.91 1.64 -9.07
N ASN A 308 3.71 0.83 -8.04
CA ASN A 308 4.77 0.42 -7.12
C ASN A 308 5.80 -0.50 -7.79
N ALA A 309 5.35 -1.44 -8.62
CA ALA A 309 6.23 -2.30 -9.41
C ALA A 309 7.06 -1.47 -10.41
N PHE A 310 6.43 -0.52 -11.07
CA PHE A 310 7.09 0.44 -11.95
C PHE A 310 8.14 1.28 -11.21
N SER A 311 7.85 1.73 -9.97
CA SER A 311 8.80 2.45 -9.13
C SER A 311 10.08 1.62 -8.90
N THR A 312 9.94 0.33 -8.57
CA THR A 312 11.08 -0.58 -8.39
C THR A 312 11.87 -0.76 -9.70
N PHE A 313 11.16 -0.95 -10.83
CA PHE A 313 11.79 -1.03 -12.15
C PHE A 313 12.61 0.22 -12.48
N ILE A 314 12.04 1.41 -12.28
CA ILE A 314 12.75 2.68 -12.53
C ILE A 314 13.95 2.82 -11.59
N ALA A 315 13.78 2.56 -10.27
CA ALA A 315 14.85 2.69 -9.29
C ALA A 315 16.05 1.78 -9.60
N GLN A 316 15.81 0.50 -9.92
CA GLN A 316 16.89 -0.41 -10.29
C GLN A 316 17.62 0.03 -11.59
N ASN A 317 16.88 0.44 -12.62
CA ASN A 317 17.49 0.92 -13.86
C ASN A 317 18.18 2.26 -13.70
N PHE A 318 17.69 3.13 -12.82
CA PHE A 318 18.32 4.40 -12.49
C PHE A 318 19.64 4.17 -11.73
N GLY A 319 19.66 3.29 -10.74
CA GLY A 319 20.88 2.87 -10.07
C GLY A 319 21.89 2.24 -11.02
N ALA A 320 21.42 1.45 -12.00
CA ALA A 320 22.27 0.84 -13.03
C ALA A 320 22.72 1.80 -14.16
N GLY A 321 22.32 3.07 -14.14
CA GLY A 321 22.63 4.05 -15.18
C GLY A 321 21.98 3.79 -16.55
N LYS A 322 20.92 2.95 -16.61
CA LYS A 322 20.27 2.51 -17.85
C LYS A 322 19.16 3.47 -18.31
N HIS A 323 19.51 4.71 -18.62
CA HIS A 323 18.54 5.79 -18.97
C HIS A 323 17.66 5.46 -20.18
N GLU A 324 18.20 4.80 -21.20
CA GLU A 324 17.42 4.40 -22.37
C GLU A 324 16.33 3.39 -22.01
N ARG A 325 16.67 2.43 -21.10
CA ARG A 325 15.74 1.45 -20.62
C ARG A 325 14.64 2.08 -19.76
N ILE A 326 14.97 3.13 -18.99
CA ILE A 326 13.98 3.93 -18.25
C ILE A 326 12.99 4.58 -19.22
N ARG A 327 13.46 5.23 -20.30
CA ARG A 327 12.58 5.87 -21.30
C ARG A 327 11.66 4.86 -21.99
N LYS A 328 12.18 3.69 -22.35
CA LYS A 328 11.36 2.59 -22.90
C LYS A 328 10.36 2.07 -21.86
N GLY A 329 10.78 1.92 -20.59
CA GLY A 329 9.94 1.48 -19.50
C GLY A 329 8.78 2.42 -19.20
N ILE A 330 9.00 3.74 -19.22
CA ILE A 330 7.94 4.74 -19.06
C ILE A 330 6.88 4.56 -20.15
N ARG A 331 7.29 4.44 -21.43
CA ARG A 331 6.35 4.25 -22.54
C ARG A 331 5.54 2.97 -22.41
N VAL A 332 6.17 1.88 -21.98
CA VAL A 332 5.50 0.61 -21.74
C VAL A 332 4.52 0.73 -20.57
N ALA A 333 4.95 1.31 -19.44
CA ALA A 333 4.11 1.47 -18.26
C ALA A 333 2.87 2.32 -18.56
N VAL A 334 3.02 3.44 -19.26
CA VAL A 334 1.91 4.31 -19.68
C VAL A 334 0.92 3.54 -20.57
N ARG A 335 1.41 2.76 -21.55
CA ARG A 335 0.52 1.96 -22.42
C ARG A 335 -0.22 0.88 -21.65
N VAL A 336 0.47 0.12 -20.80
CA VAL A 336 -0.15 -0.95 -20.01
C VAL A 336 -1.20 -0.37 -19.06
N THR A 337 -0.88 0.72 -18.36
CA THR A 337 -1.82 1.41 -17.48
C THR A 337 -3.02 1.93 -18.26
N LEU A 338 -2.81 2.58 -19.42
CA LEU A 338 -3.89 3.11 -20.25
C LEU A 338 -4.84 1.99 -20.71
N ILE A 339 -4.31 0.89 -21.25
CA ILE A 339 -5.12 -0.24 -21.70
C ILE A 339 -5.93 -0.83 -20.55
N PHE A 340 -5.28 -1.07 -19.41
CA PHE A 340 -5.95 -1.59 -18.22
C PHE A 340 -7.06 -0.65 -17.74
N CYS A 341 -6.73 0.65 -17.58
CA CYS A 341 -7.71 1.64 -17.10
C CYS A 341 -8.89 1.78 -18.06
N LEU A 342 -8.68 1.77 -19.38
CA LEU A 342 -9.78 1.82 -20.35
C LEU A 342 -10.70 0.60 -20.22
N ILE A 343 -10.13 -0.61 -20.09
CA ILE A 343 -10.93 -1.83 -19.92
C ILE A 343 -11.75 -1.75 -18.64
N ILE A 344 -11.13 -1.40 -17.51
CA ILE A 344 -11.81 -1.29 -16.21
C ILE A 344 -12.82 -0.14 -16.21
N SER A 345 -12.51 1.00 -16.83
CA SER A 345 -13.45 2.12 -16.99
C SER A 345 -14.72 1.69 -17.70
N VAL A 346 -14.61 1.00 -18.83
CA VAL A 346 -15.77 0.49 -19.57
C VAL A 346 -16.54 -0.53 -18.73
N LEU A 347 -15.86 -1.48 -18.08
CA LEU A 347 -16.50 -2.49 -17.24
C LEU A 347 -17.26 -1.86 -16.08
N VAL A 348 -16.64 -0.95 -15.32
CA VAL A 348 -17.29 -0.29 -14.17
C VAL A 348 -18.43 0.61 -14.63
N PHE A 349 -18.26 1.37 -15.72
CA PHE A 349 -19.29 2.25 -16.26
C PHE A 349 -20.55 1.49 -16.70
N VAL A 350 -20.37 0.38 -17.43
CA VAL A 350 -21.48 -0.44 -17.95
C VAL A 350 -22.11 -1.28 -16.83
N LEU A 351 -21.28 -1.86 -15.96
CA LEU A 351 -21.73 -2.77 -14.90
C LEU A 351 -22.00 -2.03 -13.56
N ALA A 352 -22.00 -0.69 -13.51
CA ALA A 352 -22.16 0.07 -12.28
C ALA A 352 -23.39 -0.37 -11.48
N ARG A 353 -24.56 -0.53 -12.12
CA ARG A 353 -25.79 -0.96 -11.45
C ARG A 353 -25.73 -2.42 -10.97
N PRO A 354 -25.36 -3.42 -11.79
CA PRO A 354 -25.14 -4.79 -11.32
C PRO A 354 -24.14 -4.89 -10.16
N LEU A 355 -23.04 -4.12 -10.20
CA LEU A 355 -22.05 -4.10 -9.14
C LEU A 355 -22.62 -3.54 -7.83
N MET A 356 -23.42 -2.48 -7.87
CA MET A 356 -24.11 -1.95 -6.70
C MET A 356 -25.09 -2.95 -6.08
N LEU A 357 -25.79 -3.75 -6.91
CA LEU A 357 -26.73 -4.78 -6.46
C LEU A 357 -26.06 -5.93 -5.68
N ILE A 358 -24.73 -6.06 -5.74
CA ILE A 358 -24.00 -7.02 -4.89
C ILE A 358 -24.05 -6.60 -3.41
N PHE A 359 -24.09 -5.29 -3.16
CA PHE A 359 -23.99 -4.73 -1.80
C PHE A 359 -25.32 -4.17 -1.28
N ILE A 360 -26.20 -3.70 -2.19
CA ILE A 360 -27.43 -2.97 -1.84
C ILE A 360 -28.64 -3.73 -2.41
N PRO A 361 -29.68 -3.96 -1.57
CA PRO A 361 -30.91 -4.61 -2.01
C PRO A 361 -31.59 -3.83 -3.14
N ALA A 362 -32.22 -4.54 -4.08
CA ALA A 362 -32.78 -3.95 -5.30
C ALA A 362 -33.93 -2.92 -5.08
N HIS A 363 -34.58 -2.98 -3.91
CA HIS A 363 -35.64 -2.03 -3.54
C HIS A 363 -35.10 -0.64 -3.09
N GLU A 364 -33.83 -0.55 -2.72
CA GLU A 364 -33.16 0.69 -2.31
C GLU A 364 -32.68 1.48 -3.55
N THR A 365 -33.62 1.88 -4.39
CA THR A 365 -33.33 2.49 -5.70
C THR A 365 -32.57 3.80 -5.63
N GLU A 366 -32.82 4.64 -4.61
CA GLU A 366 -32.12 5.89 -4.38
C GLU A 366 -30.64 5.65 -4.07
N ILE A 367 -30.35 4.74 -3.13
CA ILE A 367 -28.96 4.39 -2.76
C ILE A 367 -28.17 3.85 -3.94
N ILE A 368 -28.83 2.97 -4.73
CA ILE A 368 -28.25 2.42 -5.95
C ILE A 368 -27.95 3.52 -6.97
N SER A 369 -28.88 4.47 -7.17
CA SER A 369 -28.69 5.59 -8.11
C SER A 369 -27.47 6.42 -7.73
N ILE A 370 -27.33 6.81 -6.47
CA ILE A 370 -26.19 7.58 -5.95
C ILE A 370 -24.87 6.84 -6.20
N GLY A 371 -24.79 5.56 -5.86
CA GLY A 371 -23.60 4.76 -6.08
C GLY A 371 -23.25 4.57 -7.56
N VAL A 372 -24.26 4.40 -8.44
CA VAL A 372 -24.07 4.30 -9.89
C VAL A 372 -23.54 5.61 -10.47
N GLU A 373 -24.04 6.76 -10.02
CA GLU A 373 -23.54 8.06 -10.45
C GLU A 373 -22.07 8.25 -10.08
N TYR A 374 -21.72 7.96 -8.82
CA TYR A 374 -20.33 7.98 -8.37
C TYR A 374 -19.45 7.10 -9.25
N LEU A 375 -19.79 5.81 -9.40
CA LEU A 375 -19.01 4.83 -10.16
C LEU A 375 -18.85 5.22 -11.64
N ARG A 376 -19.88 5.84 -12.25
CA ARG A 376 -19.80 6.29 -13.63
C ARG A 376 -18.90 7.50 -13.80
N ILE A 377 -18.97 8.47 -12.87
CA ILE A 377 -18.13 9.66 -12.91
C ILE A 377 -16.66 9.24 -12.66
N GLU A 378 -16.37 8.57 -11.55
CA GLU A 378 -15.00 8.22 -11.18
C GLU A 378 -14.42 7.16 -12.13
N GLY A 379 -15.22 6.14 -12.46
CA GLY A 379 -14.84 5.07 -13.37
C GLY A 379 -14.48 5.54 -14.78
N ALA A 380 -15.12 6.57 -15.29
CA ALA A 380 -14.78 7.15 -16.60
C ALA A 380 -13.37 7.72 -16.66
N PHE A 381 -12.79 8.09 -15.50
CA PHE A 381 -11.51 8.80 -15.40
C PHE A 381 -10.39 8.00 -14.71
N TYR A 382 -10.49 6.68 -14.59
CA TYR A 382 -9.42 5.85 -14.00
C TYR A 382 -8.05 6.01 -14.66
N CYS A 383 -7.99 6.49 -15.91
CA CYS A 383 -6.72 6.83 -16.54
C CYS A 383 -5.96 7.92 -15.77
N GLY A 384 -6.67 8.89 -15.17
CA GLY A 384 -6.05 9.95 -14.35
C GLY A 384 -5.36 9.36 -13.11
N ILE A 385 -6.08 8.59 -12.29
CA ILE A 385 -5.45 7.97 -11.10
C ILE A 385 -4.33 7.00 -11.50
N GLY A 386 -4.47 6.30 -12.63
CA GLY A 386 -3.43 5.40 -13.14
C GLY A 386 -2.14 6.14 -13.47
N TRP A 387 -2.21 7.26 -14.14
CA TRP A 387 -1.05 8.10 -14.44
C TRP A 387 -0.45 8.71 -13.20
N LEU A 388 -1.28 9.14 -12.25
CA LEU A 388 -0.83 9.68 -10.99
C LEU A 388 0.01 8.68 -10.18
N PHE A 389 -0.39 7.40 -10.13
CA PHE A 389 0.40 6.35 -9.49
C PHE A 389 1.74 6.10 -10.21
N LEU A 390 1.78 6.19 -11.54
CA LEU A 390 3.05 6.13 -12.27
C LEU A 390 3.95 7.32 -11.95
N LEU A 391 3.41 8.54 -11.87
CA LEU A 391 4.17 9.73 -11.48
C LEU A 391 4.72 9.63 -10.06
N TYR A 392 3.92 9.14 -9.11
CA TYR A 392 4.40 8.86 -7.75
C TYR A 392 5.56 7.87 -7.75
N GLY A 393 5.41 6.76 -8.46
CA GLY A 393 6.45 5.75 -8.60
C GLY A 393 7.72 6.28 -9.25
N PHE A 394 7.56 7.06 -10.32
CA PHE A 394 8.66 7.66 -11.05
C PHE A 394 9.49 8.63 -10.19
N TYR A 395 8.82 9.62 -9.56
CA TYR A 395 9.55 10.64 -8.79
C TYR A 395 10.25 10.06 -7.56
N ARG A 396 9.65 9.08 -6.89
CA ARG A 396 10.33 8.35 -5.81
C ARG A 396 11.60 7.67 -6.31
N ALA A 397 11.53 7.02 -7.48
CA ALA A 397 12.62 6.24 -8.04
C ALA A 397 13.80 7.10 -8.58
N VAL A 398 13.52 8.31 -9.08
CA VAL A 398 14.55 9.21 -9.63
C VAL A 398 15.09 10.22 -8.61
N ARG A 399 15.17 9.82 -7.34
CA ARG A 399 15.71 10.62 -6.23
C ARG A 399 14.99 11.94 -5.96
N LYS A 400 13.68 12.00 -6.25
CA LYS A 400 12.83 13.18 -5.97
C LYS A 400 11.56 12.80 -5.19
N PRO A 401 11.67 12.12 -4.04
CA PRO A 401 10.49 11.64 -3.31
C PRO A 401 9.59 12.78 -2.82
N GLY A 402 10.13 13.98 -2.57
CA GLY A 402 9.34 15.15 -2.21
C GLY A 402 8.33 15.56 -3.29
N MET A 403 8.64 15.28 -4.57
CA MET A 403 7.70 15.57 -5.66
C MET A 403 6.44 14.69 -5.58
N SER A 404 6.56 13.44 -5.15
CA SER A 404 5.40 12.58 -4.93
C SER A 404 4.47 13.14 -3.83
N VAL A 405 5.05 13.73 -2.77
CA VAL A 405 4.26 14.44 -1.73
C VAL A 405 3.55 15.66 -2.32
N VAL A 406 4.26 16.48 -3.10
CA VAL A 406 3.66 17.66 -3.77
C VAL A 406 2.48 17.27 -4.64
N LEU A 407 2.63 16.23 -5.48
CA LEU A 407 1.54 15.74 -6.32
C LEU A 407 0.36 15.23 -5.49
N THR A 408 0.62 14.57 -4.37
CA THR A 408 -0.44 14.11 -3.46
C THR A 408 -1.17 15.30 -2.84
N VAL A 409 -0.45 16.31 -2.39
CA VAL A 409 -1.05 17.55 -1.83
C VAL A 409 -1.87 18.30 -2.89
N ILE A 410 -1.40 18.39 -4.13
CA ILE A 410 -2.17 19.00 -5.23
C ILE A 410 -3.44 18.18 -5.48
N SER A 411 -3.31 16.87 -5.69
CA SER A 411 -4.46 16.01 -6.00
C SER A 411 -5.53 16.05 -4.91
N LEU A 412 -5.16 15.82 -3.66
CA LEU A 412 -6.10 15.75 -2.55
C LEU A 412 -6.50 17.12 -2.02
N GLY A 413 -5.59 18.08 -1.99
CA GLY A 413 -5.90 19.45 -1.60
C GLY A 413 -6.93 20.09 -2.52
N VAL A 414 -6.75 19.96 -3.84
CA VAL A 414 -7.73 20.42 -4.84
C VAL A 414 -9.04 19.66 -4.70
N ARG A 415 -8.99 18.32 -4.54
CA ARG A 415 -10.17 17.48 -4.31
C ARG A 415 -10.96 17.96 -3.11
N VAL A 416 -10.32 18.17 -1.95
CA VAL A 416 -10.98 18.63 -0.74
C VAL A 416 -11.55 20.05 -0.94
N ALA A 417 -10.75 20.98 -1.46
CA ALA A 417 -11.21 22.36 -1.70
C ALA A 417 -12.41 22.40 -2.66
N LEU A 418 -12.36 21.69 -3.79
CA LEU A 418 -13.46 21.61 -4.73
C LEU A 418 -14.69 20.90 -4.16
N ALA A 419 -14.49 19.80 -3.40
CA ALA A 419 -15.59 19.08 -2.78
C ALA A 419 -16.40 20.02 -1.86
N TYR A 420 -15.73 20.74 -0.97
CA TYR A 420 -16.42 21.68 -0.04
C TYR A 420 -17.02 22.90 -0.75
N THR A 421 -16.34 23.45 -1.76
CA THR A 421 -16.85 24.62 -2.48
C THR A 421 -18.00 24.29 -3.41
N LEU A 422 -17.88 23.22 -4.20
CA LEU A 422 -18.91 22.83 -5.16
C LEU A 422 -20.14 22.23 -4.47
N ALA A 423 -19.96 21.47 -3.39
CA ALA A 423 -21.05 20.90 -2.61
C ALA A 423 -21.92 21.99 -1.93
N ALA A 424 -21.33 23.14 -1.63
CA ALA A 424 -22.06 24.29 -1.05
C ALA A 424 -22.92 25.04 -2.07
N ILE A 425 -22.77 24.83 -3.38
CA ILE A 425 -23.54 25.50 -4.43
C ILE A 425 -24.91 24.85 -4.56
N PRO A 426 -26.03 25.59 -4.39
CA PRO A 426 -27.36 25.07 -4.61
C PRO A 426 -27.51 24.46 -6.01
N GLY A 427 -28.00 23.21 -6.08
CA GLY A 427 -28.18 22.48 -7.34
C GLY A 427 -26.99 21.62 -7.79
N ILE A 428 -25.80 21.82 -7.23
CA ILE A 428 -24.66 20.94 -7.49
C ILE A 428 -24.55 19.81 -6.43
N GLY A 429 -24.53 20.19 -5.14
CA GLY A 429 -24.57 19.24 -4.03
C GLY A 429 -23.52 18.13 -4.13
N VAL A 430 -23.96 16.87 -3.99
CA VAL A 430 -23.12 15.66 -3.99
C VAL A 430 -22.33 15.49 -5.29
N TRP A 431 -22.85 15.93 -6.43
CA TRP A 431 -22.17 15.88 -7.73
C TRP A 431 -20.84 16.63 -7.73
N GLY A 432 -20.78 17.75 -6.98
CA GLY A 432 -19.55 18.50 -6.81
C GLY A 432 -18.45 17.70 -6.12
N ILE A 433 -18.83 16.82 -5.20
CA ILE A 433 -17.88 15.92 -4.52
C ILE A 433 -17.34 14.89 -5.52
N TRP A 434 -18.23 14.26 -6.32
CA TRP A 434 -17.82 13.26 -7.31
C TRP A 434 -16.87 13.84 -8.35
N TRP A 435 -17.17 14.99 -8.91
CA TRP A 435 -16.32 15.66 -9.90
C TRP A 435 -15.00 16.20 -9.34
N SER A 436 -14.95 16.53 -8.06
CA SER A 436 -13.72 16.99 -7.43
C SER A 436 -12.57 15.96 -7.49
N ILE A 437 -12.92 14.67 -7.53
CA ILE A 437 -11.96 13.56 -7.53
C ILE A 437 -11.14 13.51 -8.82
N PRO A 438 -11.75 13.31 -10.00
CA PRO A 438 -11.01 13.28 -11.27
C PRO A 438 -10.32 14.61 -11.60
N ILE A 439 -10.91 15.75 -11.22
CA ILE A 439 -10.27 17.07 -11.41
C ILE A 439 -8.96 17.14 -10.62
N GLY A 440 -8.97 16.67 -9.37
CA GLY A 440 -7.76 16.60 -8.54
C GLY A 440 -6.65 15.73 -9.16
N TRP A 441 -7.02 14.57 -9.74
CA TRP A 441 -6.06 13.71 -10.43
C TRP A 441 -5.45 14.39 -11.64
N PHE A 442 -6.26 14.95 -12.53
CA PHE A 442 -5.79 15.60 -13.75
C PHE A 442 -4.91 16.82 -13.49
N LEU A 443 -5.24 17.64 -12.49
CA LEU A 443 -4.39 18.77 -12.14
C LEU A 443 -3.02 18.32 -11.61
N ALA A 444 -2.97 17.29 -10.78
CA ALA A 444 -1.71 16.71 -10.32
C ALA A 444 -0.91 16.09 -11.50
N ASP A 445 -1.59 15.40 -12.42
CA ASP A 445 -0.97 14.82 -13.61
C ASP A 445 -0.36 15.89 -14.54
N ILE A 446 -1.11 16.95 -14.81
CA ILE A 446 -0.63 18.08 -15.61
C ILE A 446 0.59 18.71 -14.95
N PHE A 447 0.53 18.97 -13.63
CA PHE A 447 1.65 19.54 -12.90
C PHE A 447 2.88 18.61 -12.93
N GLY A 448 2.67 17.32 -12.67
CA GLY A 448 3.73 16.32 -12.73
C GLY A 448 4.35 16.20 -14.11
N TRP A 449 3.52 16.18 -15.16
CA TRP A 449 4.01 16.18 -16.56
C TRP A 449 4.77 17.43 -16.94
N CYS A 450 4.27 18.61 -16.59
CA CYS A 450 4.95 19.89 -16.86
C CYS A 450 6.32 19.93 -16.17
N TYR A 451 6.40 19.50 -14.90
CA TYR A 451 7.65 19.40 -14.17
C TYR A 451 8.65 18.44 -14.85
N TYR A 452 8.16 17.28 -15.30
CA TYR A 452 8.97 16.32 -16.06
C TYR A 452 9.54 16.96 -17.33
N ARG A 453 8.71 17.63 -18.14
CA ARG A 453 9.13 18.31 -19.39
C ARG A 453 10.12 19.43 -19.14
N MET A 454 9.91 20.27 -18.13
CA MET A 454 10.82 21.35 -17.79
C MET A 454 12.21 20.83 -17.40
N LYS A 455 12.27 19.74 -16.65
CA LYS A 455 13.53 19.14 -16.21
C LYS A 455 14.25 18.41 -17.35
N GLN A 456 13.53 17.73 -18.23
CA GLN A 456 14.12 17.14 -19.43
C GLN A 456 14.77 18.17 -20.36
N ARG A 457 14.22 19.39 -20.44
CA ARG A 457 14.77 20.47 -21.25
C ARG A 457 16.03 21.13 -20.64
N LYS A 458 16.15 21.15 -19.32
CA LYS A 458 17.21 21.89 -18.60
C LYS A 458 18.45 21.06 -18.30
N SER A 459 18.39 19.76 -18.32
CA SER A 459 19.58 18.95 -18.08
C SER A 459 19.41 17.50 -18.54
N LEU A 460 20.42 17.03 -19.19
CA LEU A 460 20.83 15.64 -19.31
C LEU A 460 21.15 14.98 -17.94
N GLU A 461 20.93 15.66 -16.83
CA GLU A 461 21.13 15.20 -15.45
C GLU A 461 19.84 14.66 -14.87
N TRP A 462 19.60 13.37 -15.10
CA TRP A 462 18.75 12.52 -14.30
C TRP A 462 19.62 11.60 -13.46
#